data_f55f3b25158486bd9851ad58c9ee8dc5
#
_entry.id   f55f3b25158486bd9851ad58c9ee8dc5
#
_cell.length_a   1.000
_cell.length_b   1.000
_cell.length_c   1.000
_cell.angle_alpha   90.00
_cell.angle_beta   90.00
_cell.angle_gamma   90.00
#
_symmetry.space_group_name_H-M   'P 1'
#
loop_
_entity.id
_entity.type
_entity.pdbx_description
1 polymer ?
#
loop_
_entity_poly.entity_id
_entity_poly.type
_entity_poly.pdbx_seq_one_letter_code
_entity_poly.pdbx_strand_id
1 'polypeptide(L)'
;MLVLHVGRIPCSKVVKICLLDKDFDTLDIIFKKGVELIKDNPDSLSFVTKYSDKETIYNFLRNVVQYGMDSGYFLLSCFDQNNELVGASLVSWGSPWYAPTSVIVFNEECTVAFKRGVGLSRALGHFLEGFAKDRKAKLVMFSNANLPSRKMLENTFEKHLGYSSYKTFYKEIE
;
A
#
# COMPACT_ATOMS: atom_id res chain seq x y z
N MET A 1 16.33 -5.71 9.73
CA MET A 1 15.80 -5.33 8.40
C MET A 1 15.61 -6.61 7.58
N LEU A 2 14.36 -7.05 7.43
CA LEU A 2 14.05 -8.26 6.65
C LEU A 2 13.94 -7.84 5.17
N VAL A 3 14.93 -8.15 4.37
CA VAL A 3 14.92 -7.91 2.91
C VAL A 3 14.42 -9.18 2.25
N LEU A 4 13.12 -9.21 1.89
CA LEU A 4 12.58 -10.29 1.09
C LEU A 4 12.85 -9.99 -0.40
N HIS A 5 13.63 -10.83 -1.05
CA HIS A 5 13.84 -10.76 -2.50
C HIS A 5 12.62 -11.32 -3.21
N VAL A 6 11.87 -10.46 -3.88
CA VAL A 6 10.81 -10.89 -4.81
C VAL A 6 11.48 -11.47 -6.05
N GLY A 7 11.11 -12.72 -6.40
CA GLY A 7 11.63 -13.43 -7.56
C GLY A 7 11.59 -12.61 -8.85
N ARG A 8 12.47 -12.95 -9.79
CA ARG A 8 12.65 -12.27 -11.08
C ARG A 8 11.32 -12.17 -11.84
N ILE A 9 10.77 -10.96 -11.91
CA ILE A 9 9.72 -10.60 -12.86
C ILE A 9 10.41 -10.37 -14.20
N PRO A 10 10.03 -11.06 -15.28
CA PRO A 10 10.58 -10.79 -16.60
C PRO A 10 9.99 -9.47 -17.14
N CYS A 11 10.49 -8.37 -16.69
CA CYS A 11 10.40 -7.05 -17.31
C CYS A 11 11.31 -6.10 -16.53
N SER A 12 12.08 -5.33 -17.21
CA SER A 12 13.31 -4.61 -16.89
C SER A 12 13.33 -3.63 -15.69
N LYS A 13 12.46 -3.76 -14.69
CA LYS A 13 12.43 -2.86 -13.53
C LYS A 13 12.13 -3.66 -12.26
N VAL A 14 13.18 -3.97 -11.53
CA VAL A 14 13.07 -4.61 -10.20
C VAL A 14 12.66 -3.55 -9.19
N VAL A 15 11.50 -3.71 -8.55
CA VAL A 15 11.10 -2.91 -7.39
C VAL A 15 11.44 -3.71 -6.14
N LYS A 16 12.30 -3.16 -5.30
CA LYS A 16 12.61 -3.70 -3.97
C LYS A 16 11.57 -3.18 -3.00
N ILE A 17 10.90 -4.07 -2.26
CA ILE A 17 9.91 -3.70 -1.26
C ILE A 17 10.46 -4.06 0.12
N CYS A 18 10.40 -3.10 1.03
CA CYS A 18 10.87 -3.23 2.41
C CYS A 18 9.75 -2.90 3.39
N LEU A 19 9.63 -3.70 4.44
CA LEU A 19 8.83 -3.33 5.60
C LEU A 19 9.55 -2.18 6.33
N LEU A 20 8.82 -1.10 6.60
CA LEU A 20 9.34 0.04 7.34
C LEU A 20 9.19 -0.23 8.85
N ASP A 21 10.30 -0.53 9.51
CA ASP A 21 10.36 -0.82 10.94
C ASP A 21 11.35 0.14 11.61
N LYS A 22 10.82 1.06 12.43
CA LYS A 22 11.57 2.09 13.16
C LYS A 22 12.49 2.97 12.32
N ASP A 23 12.26 3.04 11.01
CA ASP A 23 12.96 3.89 10.06
C ASP A 23 12.17 5.19 9.85
N PHE A 24 12.34 6.14 10.75
CA PHE A 24 11.64 7.41 10.73
C PHE A 24 12.17 8.35 9.65
N ASP A 25 13.44 8.23 9.25
CA ASP A 25 14.02 9.05 8.18
C ASP A 25 13.33 8.74 6.83
N THR A 26 13.15 7.45 6.53
CA THR A 26 12.39 7.03 5.34
C THR A 26 10.92 7.43 5.45
N LEU A 27 10.31 7.36 6.64
CA LEU A 27 8.94 7.84 6.86
C LEU A 27 8.81 9.33 6.53
N ASP A 28 9.73 10.16 6.97
CA ASP A 28 9.72 11.61 6.71
C ASP A 28 9.78 11.92 5.21
N ILE A 29 10.60 11.17 4.48
CA ILE A 29 10.68 11.28 3.01
C ILE A 29 9.36 10.87 2.36
N ILE A 30 8.78 9.74 2.78
CA ILE A 30 7.48 9.26 2.28
C ILE A 30 6.40 10.31 2.52
N PHE A 31 6.31 10.83 3.75
CA PHE A 31 5.30 11.80 4.12
C PHE A 31 5.44 13.11 3.32
N LYS A 32 6.65 13.64 3.21
CA LYS A 32 6.93 14.85 2.42
C LYS A 32 6.52 14.69 0.96
N LYS A 33 6.95 13.60 0.31
CA LYS A 33 6.57 13.28 -1.09
C LYS A 33 5.06 13.08 -1.24
N GLY A 34 4.40 12.45 -0.29
CA GLY A 34 2.94 12.28 -0.28
C GLY A 34 2.20 13.61 -0.20
N VAL A 35 2.63 14.51 0.67
CA VAL A 35 2.06 15.86 0.79
C VAL A 35 2.24 16.67 -0.50
N GLU A 36 3.38 16.56 -1.18
CA GLU A 36 3.62 17.22 -2.47
C GLU A 36 2.66 16.69 -3.54
N LEU A 37 2.47 15.37 -3.63
CA LEU A 37 1.53 14.76 -4.59
C LEU A 37 0.08 15.18 -4.36
N ILE A 38 -0.34 15.36 -3.11
CA ILE A 38 -1.70 15.81 -2.79
C ILE A 38 -1.90 17.26 -3.26
N LYS A 39 -0.90 18.12 -3.12
CA LYS A 39 -0.97 19.49 -3.62
C LYS A 39 -1.15 19.54 -5.13
N ASP A 40 -0.46 18.65 -5.85
CA ASP A 40 -0.49 18.59 -7.32
C ASP A 40 -1.76 17.91 -7.85
N ASN A 41 -2.43 17.09 -7.03
CA ASN A 41 -3.62 16.32 -7.39
C ASN A 41 -4.62 16.30 -6.23
N PRO A 42 -5.28 17.41 -5.92
CA PRO A 42 -6.16 17.54 -4.76
C PRO A 42 -7.34 16.54 -4.75
N ASP A 43 -7.78 16.10 -5.94
CA ASP A 43 -8.90 15.16 -6.06
C ASP A 43 -8.50 13.69 -5.79
N SER A 44 -7.21 13.37 -5.79
CA SER A 44 -6.73 11.98 -5.69
C SER A 44 -6.91 11.36 -4.31
N LEU A 45 -6.98 12.18 -3.26
CA LEU A 45 -7.22 11.78 -1.88
C LEU A 45 -8.20 12.72 -1.17
N SER A 46 -9.17 13.25 -1.90
CA SER A 46 -10.10 14.29 -1.42
C SER A 46 -10.79 13.91 -0.10
N PHE A 47 -11.16 12.64 0.06
CA PHE A 47 -11.77 12.14 1.28
C PHE A 47 -10.81 12.24 2.48
N VAL A 48 -9.58 11.74 2.35
CA VAL A 48 -8.59 11.77 3.43
C VAL A 48 -8.20 13.21 3.78
N THR A 49 -8.00 14.07 2.78
CA THR A 49 -7.60 15.47 2.99
C THR A 49 -8.73 16.33 3.53
N LYS A 50 -9.99 15.97 3.28
CA LYS A 50 -11.15 16.69 3.78
C LYS A 50 -11.40 16.43 5.27
N TYR A 51 -11.12 15.23 5.76
CA TYR A 51 -11.47 14.80 7.13
C TYR A 51 -10.28 14.59 8.06
N SER A 52 -9.04 14.71 7.56
CA SER A 52 -7.84 14.52 8.37
C SER A 52 -6.81 15.61 8.09
N ASP A 53 -6.25 16.19 9.13
CA ASP A 53 -5.11 17.09 9.01
C ASP A 53 -3.79 16.31 8.85
N LYS A 54 -2.75 17.02 8.42
CA LYS A 54 -1.45 16.42 8.14
C LYS A 54 -0.77 15.86 9.38
N GLU A 55 -0.95 16.50 10.52
CA GLU A 55 -0.35 16.09 11.79
C GLU A 55 -0.97 14.78 12.27
N THR A 56 -2.28 14.65 12.20
CA THR A 56 -3.01 13.42 12.51
C THR A 56 -2.51 12.25 11.64
N ILE A 57 -2.40 12.47 10.32
CA ILE A 57 -1.90 11.44 9.38
C ILE A 57 -0.45 11.07 9.73
N TYR A 58 0.42 12.05 9.96
CA TYR A 58 1.82 11.80 10.29
C TYR A 58 1.96 11.02 11.60
N ASN A 59 1.24 11.41 12.65
CA ASN A 59 1.27 10.74 13.94
C ASN A 59 0.77 9.29 13.84
N PHE A 60 -0.27 9.05 13.04
CA PHE A 60 -0.74 7.69 12.76
C PHE A 60 0.34 6.86 12.07
N LEU A 61 0.94 7.36 10.98
CA LEU A 61 2.00 6.65 10.27
C LEU A 61 3.24 6.41 11.14
N ARG A 62 3.57 7.36 12.00
CA ARG A 62 4.67 7.22 12.97
C ARG A 62 4.40 6.09 13.96
N ASN A 63 3.18 5.97 14.46
CA ASN A 63 2.78 4.85 15.32
C ASN A 63 2.88 3.51 14.57
N VAL A 64 2.45 3.45 13.31
CA VAL A 64 2.59 2.26 12.46
C VAL A 64 4.07 1.86 12.32
N VAL A 65 4.97 2.81 12.07
CA VAL A 65 6.41 2.54 11.93
C VAL A 65 7.03 2.15 13.28
N GLN A 66 6.56 2.73 14.39
CA GLN A 66 7.05 2.44 15.73
C GLN A 66 6.68 1.04 16.22
N TYR A 67 5.44 0.62 15.98
CA TYR A 67 4.88 -0.62 16.52
C TYR A 67 4.74 -1.73 15.46
N GLY A 68 4.91 -1.39 14.18
CA GLY A 68 4.80 -2.33 13.07
C GLY A 68 3.48 -3.08 13.09
N MET A 69 3.53 -4.37 12.82
CA MET A 69 2.34 -5.23 12.75
C MET A 69 1.54 -5.30 14.06
N ASP A 70 2.13 -5.01 15.21
CA ASP A 70 1.41 -4.98 16.50
C ASP A 70 0.37 -3.85 16.56
N SER A 71 0.50 -2.83 15.71
CA SER A 71 -0.50 -1.76 15.55
C SER A 71 -1.74 -2.19 14.75
N GLY A 72 -1.75 -3.39 14.17
CA GLY A 72 -2.75 -3.83 13.18
C GLY A 72 -2.48 -3.29 11.75
N TYR A 73 -1.37 -2.59 11.57
CA TYR A 73 -0.94 -2.00 10.30
C TYR A 73 0.55 -2.23 10.06
N PHE A 74 0.97 -2.07 8.82
CA PHE A 74 2.40 -1.94 8.48
C PHE A 74 2.57 -1.08 7.24
N LEU A 75 3.70 -0.39 7.17
CA LEU A 75 4.05 0.49 6.07
C LEU A 75 5.15 -0.16 5.24
N LEU A 76 4.96 -0.18 3.93
CA LEU A 76 5.93 -0.66 2.96
C LEU A 76 6.57 0.52 2.23
N SER A 77 7.88 0.50 2.09
CA SER A 77 8.65 1.39 1.23
C SER A 77 9.10 0.64 -0.02
N CYS A 78 9.01 1.29 -1.17
CA CYS A 78 9.29 0.68 -2.47
C CYS A 78 10.40 1.45 -3.18
N PHE A 79 11.46 0.76 -3.57
CA PHE A 79 12.64 1.33 -4.21
C PHE A 79 12.87 0.71 -5.58
N ASP A 80 13.32 1.51 -6.54
CA ASP A 80 13.77 1.00 -7.83
C ASP A 80 15.18 0.42 -7.77
N GLN A 81 15.68 -0.04 -8.92
CA GLN A 81 17.02 -0.63 -9.05
C GLN A 81 18.17 0.33 -8.68
N ASN A 82 17.91 1.64 -8.71
CA ASN A 82 18.88 2.68 -8.33
C ASN A 82 18.77 3.04 -6.83
N ASN A 83 17.97 2.28 -6.07
CA ASN A 83 17.66 2.54 -4.68
C ASN A 83 16.95 3.90 -4.46
N GLU A 84 16.23 4.39 -5.48
CA GLU A 84 15.38 5.57 -5.38
C GLU A 84 14.01 5.16 -4.83
N LEU A 85 13.48 5.90 -3.86
CA LEU A 85 12.13 5.67 -3.31
C LEU A 85 11.08 6.04 -4.37
N VAL A 86 10.36 5.03 -4.87
CA VAL A 86 9.39 5.13 -5.97
C VAL A 86 7.94 5.00 -5.53
N GLY A 87 7.69 4.62 -4.28
CA GLY A 87 6.36 4.52 -3.72
C GLY A 87 6.35 4.04 -2.29
N ALA A 88 5.16 4.06 -1.71
CA ALA A 88 4.87 3.49 -0.39
C ALA A 88 3.46 2.91 -0.36
N SER A 89 3.22 1.92 0.51
CA SER A 89 1.91 1.31 0.69
C SER A 89 1.64 1.07 2.17
N LEU A 90 0.48 1.52 2.63
CA LEU A 90 -0.06 1.21 3.94
C LEU A 90 -0.96 -0.01 3.83
N VAL A 91 -0.74 -0.99 4.68
CA VAL A 91 -1.49 -2.24 4.71
C VAL A 91 -2.01 -2.47 6.12
N SER A 92 -3.30 -2.76 6.28
CA SER A 92 -3.86 -3.30 7.51
C SER A 92 -3.84 -4.83 7.48
N TRP A 93 -3.78 -5.44 8.66
CA TRP A 93 -3.86 -6.89 8.79
C TRP A 93 -4.60 -7.28 10.06
N GLY A 94 -5.30 -8.38 10.01
CA GLY A 94 -6.07 -8.90 11.14
C GLY A 94 -7.24 -9.74 10.70
N SER A 95 -8.06 -10.14 11.66
CA SER A 95 -9.31 -10.86 11.40
C SER A 95 -10.43 -9.88 11.16
N PRO A 96 -11.18 -10.00 10.04
CA PRO A 96 -12.37 -9.19 9.82
C PRO A 96 -13.44 -9.51 10.90
N TRP A 97 -14.25 -8.53 11.26
CA TRP A 97 -15.29 -8.67 12.29
C TRP A 97 -16.32 -9.77 12.00
N TYR A 98 -16.49 -10.13 10.73
CA TYR A 98 -17.45 -11.15 10.28
C TYR A 98 -16.84 -12.56 10.13
N ALA A 99 -15.57 -12.74 10.48
CA ALA A 99 -14.86 -14.00 10.34
C ALA A 99 -14.26 -14.45 11.68
N PRO A 100 -14.01 -15.77 11.87
CA PRO A 100 -13.28 -16.25 13.02
C PRO A 100 -11.90 -15.60 13.15
N THR A 101 -11.42 -15.43 14.38
CA THR A 101 -10.10 -14.80 14.66
C THR A 101 -8.91 -15.54 14.03
N SER A 102 -9.11 -16.78 13.61
CA SER A 102 -8.11 -17.56 12.87
C SER A 102 -7.98 -17.15 11.39
N VAL A 103 -8.92 -16.36 10.87
CA VAL A 103 -8.88 -15.86 9.49
C VAL A 103 -8.16 -14.53 9.46
N ILE A 104 -6.93 -14.52 8.93
CA ILE A 104 -6.13 -13.31 8.76
C ILE A 104 -6.29 -12.80 7.33
N VAL A 105 -6.52 -11.52 7.21
CA VAL A 105 -6.65 -10.79 5.94
C VAL A 105 -5.62 -9.66 5.90
N PHE A 106 -4.97 -9.48 4.77
CA PHE A 106 -4.19 -8.29 4.46
C PHE A 106 -5.01 -7.40 3.54
N ASN A 107 -5.16 -6.14 3.92
CA ASN A 107 -5.91 -5.16 3.14
C ASN A 107 -5.00 -3.96 2.84
N GLU A 108 -4.72 -3.73 1.58
CA GLU A 108 -4.04 -2.53 1.13
C GLU A 108 -4.99 -1.34 1.30
N GLU A 109 -4.65 -0.42 2.18
CA GLU A 109 -5.46 0.75 2.52
C GLU A 109 -5.17 1.92 1.58
N CYS A 110 -3.89 2.11 1.27
CA CYS A 110 -3.44 3.20 0.42
C CYS A 110 -2.07 2.91 -0.17
N THR A 111 -1.93 3.07 -1.47
CA THR A 111 -0.65 3.05 -2.17
C THR A 111 -0.40 4.37 -2.86
N VAL A 112 0.75 4.97 -2.60
CA VAL A 112 1.21 6.20 -3.23
C VAL A 112 2.39 5.89 -4.15
N ALA A 113 2.27 6.22 -5.43
CA ALA A 113 3.34 6.07 -6.42
C ALA A 113 4.01 7.42 -6.66
N PHE A 114 5.27 7.55 -6.29
CA PHE A 114 6.10 8.75 -6.51
C PHE A 114 6.70 8.78 -7.93
N LYS A 115 6.74 7.62 -8.59
CA LYS A 115 7.26 7.46 -9.96
C LYS A 115 6.33 6.55 -10.75
N ARG A 116 5.89 7.01 -11.91
CA ARG A 116 5.02 6.23 -12.80
C ARG A 116 5.81 5.21 -13.64
N GLY A 117 5.15 4.15 -14.06
CA GLY A 117 5.68 3.19 -15.04
C GLY A 117 6.80 2.28 -14.51
N VAL A 118 6.97 2.17 -13.18
CA VAL A 118 7.96 1.27 -12.54
C VAL A 118 7.41 -0.13 -12.21
N GLY A 119 6.13 -0.40 -12.49
CA GLY A 119 5.51 -1.70 -12.19
C GLY A 119 5.17 -1.91 -10.72
N LEU A 120 5.00 -0.81 -9.96
CA LEU A 120 4.78 -0.82 -8.50
C LEU A 120 3.61 -1.71 -8.08
N SER A 121 2.43 -1.57 -8.72
CA SER A 121 1.23 -2.34 -8.33
C SER A 121 1.43 -3.85 -8.50
N ARG A 122 2.10 -4.29 -9.58
CA ARG A 122 2.41 -5.70 -9.79
C ARG A 122 3.40 -6.20 -8.75
N ALA A 123 4.45 -5.43 -8.46
CA ALA A 123 5.44 -5.79 -7.47
C ALA A 123 4.81 -5.90 -6.06
N LEU A 124 3.95 -4.97 -5.68
CA LEU A 124 3.19 -5.01 -4.43
C LEU A 124 2.26 -6.23 -4.36
N GLY A 125 1.54 -6.55 -5.45
CA GLY A 125 0.69 -7.73 -5.50
C GLY A 125 1.48 -9.00 -5.19
N HIS A 126 2.55 -9.27 -5.92
CA HIS A 126 3.39 -10.45 -5.67
C HIS A 126 4.04 -10.46 -4.29
N PHE A 127 4.49 -9.29 -3.79
CA PHE A 127 5.06 -9.19 -2.46
C PHE A 127 4.03 -9.56 -1.39
N LEU A 128 2.84 -8.95 -1.43
CA LEU A 128 1.79 -9.19 -0.44
C LEU A 128 1.26 -10.62 -0.51
N GLU A 129 1.16 -11.23 -1.69
CA GLU A 129 0.81 -12.65 -1.82
C GLU A 129 1.85 -13.56 -1.14
N GLY A 130 3.14 -13.32 -1.38
CA GLY A 130 4.22 -14.07 -0.73
C GLY A 130 4.20 -13.88 0.79
N PHE A 131 4.13 -12.63 1.22
CA PHE A 131 4.10 -12.28 2.64
C PHE A 131 2.85 -12.83 3.36
N ALA A 132 1.70 -12.83 2.69
CA ALA A 132 0.46 -13.43 3.19
C ALA A 132 0.59 -14.95 3.37
N LYS A 133 1.20 -15.66 2.41
CA LYS A 133 1.47 -17.09 2.51
C LYS A 133 2.34 -17.42 3.72
N ASP A 134 3.43 -16.67 3.92
CA ASP A 134 4.34 -16.85 5.06
C ASP A 134 3.65 -16.62 6.41
N ARG A 135 2.66 -15.74 6.44
CA ARG A 135 1.85 -15.41 7.63
C ARG A 135 0.56 -16.20 7.74
N LYS A 136 0.33 -17.19 6.84
CA LYS A 136 -0.89 -18.01 6.78
C LYS A 136 -2.17 -17.21 6.65
N ALA A 137 -2.08 -16.01 6.07
CA ALA A 137 -3.25 -15.20 5.74
C ALA A 137 -4.08 -15.88 4.67
N LYS A 138 -5.40 -15.71 4.74
CA LYS A 138 -6.36 -16.35 3.84
C LYS A 138 -6.74 -15.47 2.65
N LEU A 139 -6.52 -14.17 2.77
CA LEU A 139 -6.95 -13.21 1.75
C LEU A 139 -5.98 -12.03 1.70
N VAL A 140 -5.72 -11.55 0.50
CA VAL A 140 -5.08 -10.27 0.22
C VAL A 140 -6.08 -9.42 -0.56
N MET A 141 -6.34 -8.22 -0.10
CA MET A 141 -7.25 -7.26 -0.71
C MET A 141 -6.50 -6.01 -1.14
N PHE A 142 -6.88 -5.44 -2.27
CA PHE A 142 -6.40 -4.15 -2.74
C PHE A 142 -7.57 -3.19 -2.88
N SER A 143 -7.42 -2.01 -2.27
CA SER A 143 -8.39 -0.94 -2.41
C SER A 143 -8.29 -0.32 -3.81
N ASN A 144 -9.43 -0.21 -4.48
CA ASN A 144 -9.52 0.45 -5.77
C ASN A 144 -10.18 1.82 -5.56
N ALA A 145 -9.45 2.76 -4.94
CA ALA A 145 -9.93 4.12 -4.80
C ALA A 145 -10.11 4.79 -6.18
N ASN A 146 -10.95 5.81 -6.24
CA ASN A 146 -11.33 6.57 -7.46
C ASN A 146 -10.14 7.25 -8.15
N LEU A 147 -9.20 6.47 -8.69
CA LEU A 147 -8.04 6.99 -9.40
C LEU A 147 -8.27 7.02 -10.90
N PRO A 148 -7.74 8.01 -11.61
CA PRO A 148 -7.74 8.06 -13.08
C PRO A 148 -7.13 6.80 -13.72
N SER A 149 -6.31 6.07 -12.97
CA SER A 149 -5.64 4.82 -13.39
C SER A 149 -6.46 3.55 -13.11
N ARG A 150 -7.72 3.65 -12.69
CA ARG A 150 -8.57 2.51 -12.30
C ARG A 150 -8.54 1.36 -13.32
N LYS A 151 -8.76 1.63 -14.61
CA LYS A 151 -8.71 0.60 -15.65
C LYS A 151 -7.36 -0.12 -15.74
N MET A 152 -6.27 0.60 -15.55
CA MET A 152 -4.92 0.02 -15.57
C MET A 152 -4.70 -0.89 -14.35
N LEU A 153 -5.17 -0.48 -13.17
CA LEU A 153 -5.11 -1.28 -11.96
C LEU A 153 -5.98 -2.53 -12.07
N GLU A 154 -7.22 -2.42 -12.53
CA GLU A 154 -8.12 -3.55 -12.78
C GLU A 154 -7.46 -4.55 -13.73
N ASN A 155 -6.91 -4.11 -14.86
CA ASN A 155 -6.19 -4.98 -15.77
C ASN A 155 -4.97 -5.68 -15.12
N THR A 156 -4.22 -4.97 -14.27
CA THR A 156 -3.06 -5.54 -13.59
C THR A 156 -3.50 -6.62 -12.60
N PHE A 157 -4.46 -6.31 -11.74
CA PHE A 157 -4.89 -7.24 -10.70
C PHE A 157 -5.73 -8.38 -11.24
N GLU A 158 -6.71 -8.13 -12.09
CA GLU A 158 -7.58 -9.18 -12.63
C GLU A 158 -6.87 -10.06 -13.66
N LYS A 159 -6.25 -9.46 -14.69
CA LYS A 159 -5.71 -10.23 -15.81
C LYS A 159 -4.31 -10.79 -15.56
N HIS A 160 -3.48 -10.09 -14.78
CA HIS A 160 -2.09 -10.51 -14.60
C HIS A 160 -1.83 -11.19 -13.25
N LEU A 161 -2.64 -10.89 -12.23
CA LEU A 161 -2.47 -11.42 -10.89
C LEU A 161 -3.63 -12.33 -10.45
N GLY A 162 -4.73 -12.40 -11.23
CA GLY A 162 -5.84 -13.32 -10.97
C GLY A 162 -6.73 -12.92 -9.79
N TYR A 163 -6.78 -11.64 -9.44
CA TYR A 163 -7.68 -11.14 -8.40
C TYR A 163 -9.11 -11.04 -8.90
N SER A 164 -10.07 -11.32 -8.02
CA SER A 164 -11.48 -11.01 -8.28
C SER A 164 -11.79 -9.60 -7.78
N SER A 165 -12.50 -8.80 -8.57
CA SER A 165 -12.92 -7.45 -8.17
C SER A 165 -14.32 -7.43 -7.58
N TYR A 166 -14.54 -6.50 -6.65
CA TYR A 166 -15.87 -6.11 -6.19
C TYR A 166 -15.96 -4.58 -6.20
N LYS A 167 -17.19 -4.06 -6.34
CA LYS A 167 -17.44 -2.61 -6.37
C LYS A 167 -17.87 -2.11 -5.02
N THR A 168 -17.22 -1.07 -4.51
CA THR A 168 -17.65 -0.32 -3.35
C THR A 168 -18.30 0.99 -3.79
N PHE A 169 -19.46 1.32 -3.23
CA PHE A 169 -20.16 2.58 -3.44
C PHE A 169 -20.10 3.38 -2.14
N TYR A 170 -19.89 4.68 -2.24
CA TYR A 170 -19.99 5.59 -1.11
C TYR A 170 -20.81 6.83 -1.49
N LYS A 171 -21.39 7.47 -0.47
CA LYS A 171 -22.06 8.76 -0.57
C LYS A 171 -21.69 9.58 0.65
N GLU A 172 -21.22 10.81 0.42
CA GLU A 172 -21.07 11.78 1.50
C GLU A 172 -22.46 12.21 1.99
N ILE A 173 -22.62 12.33 3.29
CA ILE A 173 -23.84 12.83 3.92
C ILE A 173 -23.51 14.25 4.42
N GLU A 174 -24.23 15.23 3.93
CA GLU A 174 -24.16 16.64 4.32
C GLU A 174 -24.86 16.89 5.66
#